data_a220989338e530187422f6fe607ec56c
#
_entry.id   a220989338e530187422f6fe607ec56c
#
_cell.length_a   1.000
_cell.length_b   1.000
_cell.length_c   1.000
_cell.angle_alpha   90.00
_cell.angle_beta   90.00
_cell.angle_gamma   90.00
#
_symmetry.space_group_name_H-M   'P 1'
#
loop_
_entity.id
_entity.type
_entity.pdbx_description
1 polymer ?
#
loop_
_entity_poly.entity_id
_entity_poly.type
_entity_poly.pdbx_seq_one_letter_code
_entity_poly.pdbx_strand_id
1 'polypeptide(L)'
;MASCLCESRGYVRALEEDDFGFPDKIAVLAETPDALLGRCCACGAWWERLPHYVYGYAWYRTDQNFWNASGEPAAVNTWLARRRSQEAEG
;
A
#
# COMPACT_ATOMS: atom_id res chain seq x y z
N MET A 1 17.44 17.40 4.75
CA MET A 1 16.90 16.56 3.69
C MET A 1 15.39 16.73 3.62
N ALA A 2 14.85 16.75 2.43
CA ALA A 2 13.41 16.84 2.28
C ALA A 2 12.76 15.53 2.74
N SER A 3 11.72 15.65 3.56
CA SER A 3 10.93 14.49 3.97
C SER A 3 10.13 13.95 2.80
N CYS A 4 9.94 12.65 2.76
CA CYS A 4 9.05 12.04 1.78
C CYS A 4 7.60 12.40 2.12
N LEU A 5 6.77 12.64 1.11
CA LEU A 5 5.35 12.95 1.31
C LEU A 5 4.62 11.84 2.07
N CYS A 6 5.12 10.60 2.01
CA CYS A 6 4.57 9.48 2.76
C CYS A 6 4.56 9.73 4.28
N GLU A 7 5.46 10.54 4.78
CA GLU A 7 5.54 10.82 6.22
C GLU A 7 4.43 11.76 6.68
N SER A 8 3.89 12.57 5.77
CA SER A 8 2.88 13.57 6.13
C SER A 8 1.44 13.08 5.92
N ARG A 9 1.25 12.00 5.21
CA ARG A 9 -0.09 11.51 4.86
C ARG A 9 -0.16 10.00 5.02
N GLY A 10 -1.24 9.52 5.61
CA GLY A 10 -1.52 8.08 5.69
C GLY A 10 -2.58 7.61 4.72
N TYR A 11 -3.03 8.50 3.84
CA TYR A 11 -4.15 8.24 2.93
C TYR A 11 -4.00 9.10 1.68
N VAL A 12 -4.12 8.48 0.51
CA VAL A 12 -4.06 9.18 -0.78
C VAL A 12 -5.20 8.68 -1.65
N ARG A 13 -6.09 9.57 -2.04
CA ARG A 13 -7.19 9.23 -2.94
C ARG A 13 -6.66 9.01 -4.36
N ALA A 14 -7.39 8.21 -5.15
CA ALA A 14 -6.99 7.95 -6.53
C ALA A 14 -6.74 9.24 -7.32
N LEU A 15 -7.57 10.24 -7.12
CA LEU A 15 -7.45 11.51 -7.84
C LEU A 15 -6.26 12.34 -7.39
N GLU A 16 -5.64 12.01 -6.25
CA GLU A 16 -4.47 12.71 -5.73
C GLU A 16 -3.16 11.98 -6.00
N GLU A 17 -3.20 10.78 -6.55
CA GLU A 17 -2.00 9.95 -6.64
C GLU A 17 -0.88 10.57 -7.49
N ASP A 18 -1.22 11.31 -8.53
CA ASP A 18 -0.23 11.98 -9.37
C ASP A 18 0.54 13.05 -8.60
N ASP A 19 -0.13 13.75 -7.69
CA ASP A 19 0.48 14.79 -6.86
C ASP A 19 1.54 14.19 -5.92
N PHE A 20 1.37 12.91 -5.56
CA PHE A 20 2.30 12.20 -4.70
C PHE A 20 3.33 11.37 -5.45
N GLY A 21 3.24 11.35 -6.78
CA GLY A 21 4.12 10.53 -7.60
C GLY A 21 3.77 9.05 -7.61
N PHE A 22 2.54 8.70 -7.22
CA PHE A 22 2.04 7.33 -7.26
C PHE A 22 1.45 7.03 -8.64
N PRO A 23 1.51 5.80 -9.10
CA PRO A 23 2.16 4.65 -8.47
C PRO A 23 3.65 4.53 -8.76
N ASP A 24 4.23 5.44 -9.54
CA ASP A 24 5.61 5.32 -10.04
C ASP A 24 6.64 5.12 -8.94
N LYS A 25 6.47 5.79 -7.79
CA LYS A 25 7.43 5.66 -6.69
C LYS A 25 7.16 4.47 -5.78
N ILE A 26 6.15 3.66 -6.09
CA ILE A 26 5.80 2.49 -5.29
C ILE A 26 6.33 1.23 -5.96
N ALA A 27 7.22 0.53 -5.27
CA ALA A 27 7.68 -0.79 -5.70
C ALA A 27 6.63 -1.81 -5.29
N VAL A 28 5.98 -2.44 -6.27
CA VAL A 28 4.91 -3.40 -6.02
C VAL A 28 5.51 -4.71 -5.50
N LEU A 29 5.06 -5.15 -4.33
CA LEU A 29 5.51 -6.39 -3.71
C LEU A 29 4.51 -7.52 -3.91
N ALA A 30 3.23 -7.21 -3.94
CA ALA A 30 2.16 -8.19 -4.14
C ALA A 30 0.94 -7.51 -4.73
N GLU A 31 0.16 -8.27 -5.47
CA GLU A 31 -1.01 -7.73 -6.14
C GLU A 31 -2.10 -8.79 -6.25
N THR A 32 -3.34 -8.38 -6.04
CA THR A 32 -4.52 -9.18 -6.32
C THR A 32 -5.39 -8.39 -7.31
N PRO A 33 -6.46 -8.96 -7.87
CA PRO A 33 -7.33 -8.20 -8.77
C PRO A 33 -7.87 -6.90 -8.16
N ASP A 34 -8.05 -6.86 -6.84
CA ASP A 34 -8.67 -5.73 -6.17
C ASP A 34 -7.68 -4.86 -5.38
N ALA A 35 -6.50 -5.37 -5.05
CA ALA A 35 -5.61 -4.70 -4.11
C ALA A 35 -4.14 -4.84 -4.51
N LEU A 36 -3.30 -4.00 -3.91
CA LEU A 36 -1.87 -3.98 -4.19
C LEU A 36 -1.13 -3.62 -2.89
N LEU A 37 -0.03 -4.31 -2.64
CA LEU A 37 0.88 -3.99 -1.55
C LEU A 37 2.21 -3.54 -2.13
N GLY A 38 2.73 -2.42 -1.66
CA GLY A 38 4.00 -1.90 -2.15
C GLY A 38 4.74 -1.07 -1.12
N ARG A 39 5.93 -0.66 -1.49
CA ARG A 39 6.77 0.19 -0.65
C ARG A 39 7.26 1.39 -1.44
N CYS A 40 7.30 2.54 -0.78
CA CYS A 40 7.84 3.75 -1.39
C CYS A 40 9.34 3.57 -1.61
N CYS A 41 9.79 3.78 -2.84
CA CYS A 41 11.21 3.67 -3.19
C CYS A 41 12.07 4.73 -2.52
N ALA A 42 11.47 5.86 -2.14
CA ALA A 42 12.19 6.97 -1.53
C ALA A 42 12.39 6.79 -0.03
N CYS A 43 11.37 6.34 0.70
CA CYS A 43 11.43 6.27 2.16
C CYS A 43 11.16 4.89 2.75
N GLY A 44 10.75 3.93 1.93
CA GLY A 44 10.47 2.58 2.41
C GLY A 44 9.13 2.42 3.11
N ALA A 45 8.28 3.43 3.12
CA ALA A 45 6.95 3.33 3.73
C ALA A 45 6.12 2.26 3.03
N TRP A 46 5.36 1.51 3.81
CA TRP A 46 4.48 0.48 3.29
C TRP A 46 3.12 1.07 2.96
N TRP A 47 2.64 0.78 1.75
CA TRP A 47 1.35 1.25 1.27
C TRP A 47 0.55 0.10 0.71
N GLU A 48 -0.79 0.18 0.84
CA GLU A 48 -1.66 -0.73 0.12
C GLU A 48 -2.73 0.08 -0.61
N ARG A 49 -3.05 -0.37 -1.82
CA ARG A 49 -4.12 0.22 -2.62
C ARG A 49 -5.33 -0.70 -2.49
N LEU A 50 -6.44 -0.16 -2.01
CA LEU A 50 -7.66 -0.92 -1.76
C LEU A 50 -8.82 -0.32 -2.54
N PRO A 51 -9.84 -1.12 -2.89
CA PRO A 51 -11.03 -0.59 -3.57
C PRO A 51 -11.74 0.43 -2.69
N HIS A 52 -12.28 1.45 -3.32
CA HIS A 52 -13.02 2.50 -2.64
C HIS A 52 -14.27 2.82 -3.45
N TYR A 53 -15.44 2.82 -2.81
CA TYR A 53 -16.72 2.95 -3.49
C TYR A 53 -16.94 4.33 -4.13
N VAL A 54 -16.26 5.37 -3.65
CA VAL A 54 -16.38 6.73 -4.19
C VAL A 54 -15.32 7.01 -5.26
N TYR A 55 -14.06 6.65 -4.97
CA TYR A 55 -12.93 7.02 -5.82
C TYR A 55 -12.45 5.89 -6.74
N GLY A 56 -13.06 4.72 -6.68
CA GLY A 56 -12.57 3.54 -7.37
C GLY A 56 -11.51 2.81 -6.57
N TYR A 57 -10.52 3.52 -6.09
CA TYR A 57 -9.52 3.00 -5.18
C TYR A 57 -8.88 4.14 -4.38
N ALA A 58 -8.19 3.77 -3.31
CA ALA A 58 -7.41 4.71 -2.52
C ALA A 58 -6.19 4.01 -1.96
N TRP A 59 -5.16 4.79 -1.63
CA TRP A 59 -3.91 4.30 -1.06
C TRP A 59 -3.92 4.55 0.44
N TYR A 60 -3.50 3.54 1.21
CA TYR A 60 -3.45 3.61 2.67
C TYR A 60 -2.07 3.19 3.14
N ARG A 61 -1.48 3.99 4.04
CA ARG A 61 -0.27 3.55 4.72
C ARG A 61 -0.65 2.42 5.68
N THR A 62 0.07 1.31 5.59
CA THR A 62 -0.18 0.17 6.47
C THR A 62 0.86 0.15 7.59
N ASP A 63 0.69 -0.76 8.56
CA ASP A 63 1.52 -0.81 9.77
C ASP A 63 2.97 -1.13 9.44
N GLN A 64 3.76 -0.09 9.32
CA GLN A 64 5.16 -0.17 8.93
C GLN A 64 5.98 -0.98 9.93
N ASN A 65 5.70 -0.83 11.22
CA ASN A 65 6.46 -1.55 12.25
C ASN A 65 6.23 -3.05 12.15
N PHE A 66 4.99 -3.45 11.95
CA PHE A 66 4.65 -4.86 11.79
C PHE A 66 5.34 -5.47 10.57
N TRP A 67 5.22 -4.80 9.42
CA TRP A 67 5.78 -5.32 8.17
C TRP A 67 7.31 -5.35 8.19
N ASN A 68 7.95 -4.33 8.74
CA ASN A 68 9.40 -4.29 8.84
C ASN A 68 9.94 -5.39 9.77
N ALA A 69 9.25 -5.66 10.86
CA ALA A 69 9.65 -6.72 11.79
C ALA A 69 9.55 -8.11 11.16
N SER A 70 8.56 -8.31 10.28
CA SER A 70 8.35 -9.60 9.60
C SER A 70 9.31 -9.85 8.45
N GLY A 71 9.81 -8.76 7.80
CA GLY A 71 10.59 -8.85 6.58
C GLY A 71 9.68 -8.97 5.34
N GLU A 72 10.18 -8.57 4.19
CA GLU A 72 9.35 -8.52 2.97
C GLU A 72 8.70 -9.84 2.59
N PRO A 73 9.42 -10.98 2.53
CA PRO A 73 8.76 -12.24 2.11
C PRO A 73 7.62 -12.66 3.03
N ALA A 74 7.83 -12.56 4.34
CA ALA A 74 6.79 -12.91 5.31
C ALA A 74 5.62 -11.93 5.26
N ALA A 75 5.90 -10.64 5.10
CA ALA A 75 4.88 -9.61 5.00
C ALA A 75 3.99 -9.84 3.77
N VAL A 76 4.60 -10.15 2.62
CA VAL A 76 3.86 -10.45 1.39
C VAL A 76 2.94 -11.64 1.59
N ASN A 77 3.45 -12.73 2.18
CA ASN A 77 2.64 -13.92 2.41
C ASN A 77 1.48 -13.65 3.37
N THR A 78 1.73 -12.90 4.44
CA THR A 78 0.69 -12.53 5.40
C THR A 78 -0.38 -11.66 4.74
N TRP A 79 0.04 -10.69 3.96
CA TRP A 79 -0.88 -9.81 3.26
C TRP A 79 -1.76 -10.58 2.28
N LEU A 80 -1.16 -11.46 1.47
CA LEU A 80 -1.90 -12.29 0.52
C LEU A 80 -2.93 -13.18 1.23
N ALA A 81 -2.55 -13.76 2.35
CA ALA A 81 -3.47 -14.60 3.13
C ALA A 81 -4.67 -13.80 3.65
N ARG A 82 -4.42 -12.57 4.12
CA ARG A 82 -5.49 -11.68 4.57
C ARG A 82 -6.44 -11.33 3.43
N ARG A 83 -5.90 -11.02 2.25
CA ARG A 83 -6.72 -10.66 1.09
C ARG A 83 -7.58 -11.83 0.64
N ARG A 84 -7.02 -13.05 0.62
CA ARG A 84 -7.78 -14.25 0.27
C ARG A 84 -8.94 -14.49 1.23
N SER A 85 -8.72 -14.32 2.53
CA SER A 85 -9.78 -14.46 3.53
C SER A 85 -10.90 -13.49 3.31
N GLN A 86 -10.56 -12.23 3.00
CA GLN A 86 -11.57 -11.20 2.73
C GLN A 86 -12.35 -11.48 1.46
N GLU A 87 -11.69 -11.97 0.43
CA GLU A 87 -12.36 -12.34 -0.81
C GLU A 87 -13.31 -13.53 -0.63
N ALA A 88 -12.90 -14.50 0.21
CA ALA A 88 -13.73 -15.67 0.49
C ALA A 88 -14.99 -15.30 1.28
N GLU A 89 -14.92 -14.27 2.10
CA GLU A 89 -16.07 -13.79 2.89
C GLU A 89 -17.00 -12.89 2.10
N GLY A 90 -16.45 -12.26 1.08
CA GLY A 90 -17.18 -11.35 0.22
C GLY A 90 -17.86 -12.05 -0.90
#